data_8433701b5afdb71557d01e70cc586a68
#
_entry.id   8433701b5afdb71557d01e70cc586a68
#
_cell.length_a   1.000
_cell.length_b   1.000
_cell.length_c   1.000
_cell.angle_alpha   90.00
_cell.angle_beta   90.00
_cell.angle_gamma   90.00
#
_symmetry.space_group_name_H-M   'P 1'
#
loop_
_entity.id
_entity.type
_entity.pdbx_description
1 polymer ?
#
loop_
_entity_poly.entity_id
_entity_poly.type
_entity_poly.pdbx_seq_one_letter_code
_entity_poly.pdbx_strand_id
1 'polypeptide(L)'
;MKRRSVLGLGVSLALLQTGCATDPARLAWETAFDGFMRDGLARTETPGMSVAVVRGERTIFARGYGWADIQAGKKADANTVFHVASVSKLVTATAIMMLLEQGAFQLDDKVAAHLDFPLMHPKFPDVPITFRHLLSHTSGISDAVYEKTTAFAVQGDPRLPLRDFVKGYLSRGGAWYDADVSFAARPGTEWRYSNVGIALLGYLVGRLNPDGLDAFAHEHLFEPLGMDSTAWNLAGLPRRAVVAQPYAHKEPGLQVLPPVGYPDWPAGLLRSSAHDFARFLAIFSNGGRVDGHRYLQDSTLQLFFAPQAAPVVPADASVRQALVWQLRDVDGKPLATHSGGDPGAASVVCVDRASKTAVLAFANVSADKEFRSFQKEVVLRLLAHGGSGAPAR
;
A
#
# COMPACT_ATOMS: atom_id res chain seq x y z
N MET A 1 -45.88 36.05 63.17
CA MET A 1 -44.74 36.36 62.30
C MET A 1 -43.73 35.23 62.46
N LYS A 2 -43.70 34.29 61.50
CA LYS A 2 -42.78 33.15 61.45
C LYS A 2 -41.70 33.39 60.41
N ARG A 3 -40.43 33.51 60.78
CA ARG A 3 -39.27 33.60 59.90
C ARG A 3 -38.95 32.21 59.36
N ARG A 4 -38.96 32.04 58.03
CA ARG A 4 -38.45 30.86 57.35
C ARG A 4 -36.98 31.09 57.01
N SER A 5 -36.12 30.24 57.54
CA SER A 5 -34.71 30.12 57.13
C SER A 5 -34.60 29.34 55.83
N VAL A 6 -33.91 29.89 54.85
CA VAL A 6 -33.57 29.21 53.56
C VAL A 6 -32.16 28.67 53.71
N LEU A 7 -32.02 27.34 53.75
CA LEU A 7 -30.74 26.67 53.62
C LEU A 7 -30.33 26.64 52.13
N GLY A 8 -29.25 27.32 51.79
CA GLY A 8 -28.60 27.22 50.48
C GLY A 8 -27.73 25.97 50.42
N LEU A 9 -28.08 25.01 49.55
CA LEU A 9 -27.20 23.91 49.20
C LEU A 9 -26.16 24.45 48.20
N GLY A 10 -24.91 24.54 48.64
CA GLY A 10 -23.76 24.76 47.76
C GLY A 10 -23.40 23.47 47.05
N VAL A 11 -23.66 23.39 45.73
CA VAL A 11 -23.15 22.32 44.88
C VAL A 11 -21.71 22.67 44.48
N SER A 12 -20.75 22.01 45.10
CA SER A 12 -19.34 22.07 44.66
C SER A 12 -19.17 21.29 43.37
N LEU A 13 -19.00 21.98 42.26
CA LEU A 13 -18.65 21.40 40.96
C LEU A 13 -17.16 21.04 41.03
N ALA A 14 -16.84 19.78 41.30
CA ALA A 14 -15.49 19.26 41.14
C ALA A 14 -15.19 19.13 39.63
N LEU A 15 -14.45 20.09 39.11
CA LEU A 15 -13.84 20.01 37.76
C LEU A 15 -12.79 18.88 37.79
N LEU A 16 -13.18 17.71 37.32
CA LEU A 16 -12.24 16.65 36.97
C LEU A 16 -11.39 17.14 35.78
N GLN A 17 -10.22 17.71 36.10
CA GLN A 17 -9.15 17.90 35.15
C GLN A 17 -8.60 16.51 34.81
N THR A 18 -9.13 15.87 33.74
CA THR A 18 -8.47 14.75 33.10
C THR A 18 -7.28 15.29 32.32
N GLY A 19 -6.21 15.60 33.03
CA GLY A 19 -4.91 15.83 32.40
C GLY A 19 -4.52 14.54 31.66
N CYS A 20 -4.30 14.63 30.34
CA CYS A 20 -3.65 13.58 29.57
C CYS A 20 -2.25 13.36 30.15
N ALA A 21 -2.12 12.51 31.14
CA ALA A 21 -0.82 12.03 31.61
C ALA A 21 -0.22 11.21 30.46
N THR A 22 0.77 11.77 29.78
CA THR A 22 1.56 11.03 28.78
C THR A 22 2.22 9.86 29.52
N ASP A 23 1.98 8.64 29.02
CA ASP A 23 2.60 7.43 29.55
C ASP A 23 4.13 7.56 29.46
N PRO A 24 4.87 7.55 30.59
CA PRO A 24 6.32 7.73 30.58
C PRO A 24 7.06 6.67 29.73
N ALA A 25 6.53 5.44 29.67
CA ALA A 25 7.10 4.37 28.85
C ALA A 25 6.93 4.67 27.37
N ARG A 26 5.78 5.19 26.96
CA ARG A 26 5.52 5.64 25.59
C ARG A 26 6.46 6.79 25.21
N LEU A 27 6.59 7.80 26.07
CA LEU A 27 7.47 8.94 25.80
C LEU A 27 8.94 8.52 25.69
N ALA A 28 9.40 7.60 26.56
CA ALA A 28 10.75 7.06 26.50
C ALA A 28 11.00 6.29 25.19
N TRP A 29 10.04 5.47 24.74
CA TRP A 29 10.13 4.77 23.47
C TRP A 29 10.16 5.76 22.29
N GLU A 30 9.26 6.73 22.25
CA GLU A 30 9.23 7.74 21.17
C GLU A 30 10.56 8.51 21.08
N THR A 31 11.13 8.91 22.23
CA THR A 31 12.43 9.62 22.27
C THR A 31 13.57 8.74 21.73
N ALA A 32 13.60 7.47 22.12
CA ALA A 32 14.60 6.52 21.63
C ALA A 32 14.43 6.23 20.14
N PHE A 33 13.18 6.09 19.68
CA PHE A 33 12.87 5.86 18.28
C PHE A 33 13.20 7.09 17.42
N ASP A 34 12.95 8.31 17.90
CA ASP A 34 13.32 9.54 17.20
C ASP A 34 14.85 9.66 17.01
N GLY A 35 15.63 9.27 18.04
CA GLY A 35 17.09 9.18 17.92
C GLY A 35 17.52 8.17 16.86
N PHE A 36 17.00 6.95 16.95
CA PHE A 36 17.27 5.89 15.98
C PHE A 36 16.92 6.30 14.53
N MET A 37 15.77 6.95 14.32
CA MET A 37 15.36 7.43 13.00
C MET A 37 16.30 8.51 12.47
N ARG A 38 16.68 9.48 13.29
CA ARG A 38 17.62 10.54 12.90
C ARG A 38 18.96 9.98 12.46
N ASP A 39 19.53 9.09 13.28
CA ASP A 39 20.84 8.49 13.02
C ASP A 39 20.79 7.57 11.78
N GLY A 40 19.68 6.83 11.61
CA GLY A 40 19.46 5.96 10.46
C GLY A 40 19.34 6.74 9.15
N LEU A 41 18.52 7.81 9.13
CA LEU A 41 18.38 8.67 7.94
C LEU A 41 19.72 9.32 7.56
N ALA A 42 20.51 9.78 8.55
CA ALA A 42 21.81 10.36 8.30
C ALA A 42 22.79 9.34 7.72
N ARG A 43 22.84 8.13 8.30
CA ARG A 43 23.73 7.05 7.84
C ARG A 43 23.41 6.58 6.42
N THR A 44 22.10 6.46 6.10
CA THR A 44 21.64 5.98 4.79
C THR A 44 21.39 7.12 3.79
N GLU A 45 21.82 8.34 4.11
CA GLU A 45 21.58 9.54 3.28
C GLU A 45 20.14 9.64 2.76
N THR A 46 19.17 9.21 3.59
CA THR A 46 17.75 9.23 3.22
C THR A 46 17.16 10.60 3.50
N PRO A 47 16.61 11.30 2.49
CA PRO A 47 16.07 12.66 2.66
C PRO A 47 14.97 12.71 3.69
N GLY A 48 13.96 11.84 3.56
CA GLY A 48 12.82 11.79 4.46
C GLY A 48 12.10 10.46 4.47
N MET A 49 11.41 10.22 5.57
CA MET A 49 10.59 9.02 5.77
C MET A 49 9.37 9.37 6.63
N SER A 50 8.23 8.75 6.33
CA SER A 50 7.08 8.75 7.23
C SER A 50 6.70 7.33 7.60
N VAL A 51 6.33 7.14 8.87
CA VAL A 51 6.00 5.85 9.45
C VAL A 51 4.69 5.90 10.23
N ALA A 52 4.00 4.77 10.35
CA ALA A 52 2.85 4.65 11.24
C ALA A 52 2.74 3.27 11.86
N VAL A 53 2.08 3.21 13.02
CA VAL A 53 1.66 1.99 13.72
C VAL A 53 0.16 2.03 13.93
N VAL A 54 -0.50 0.99 13.50
CA VAL A 54 -1.95 0.76 13.69
C VAL A 54 -2.13 -0.39 14.65
N ARG A 55 -3.05 -0.26 15.61
CA ARG A 55 -3.50 -1.35 16.47
C ARG A 55 -5.03 -1.47 16.41
N GLY A 56 -5.54 -2.63 15.96
CA GLY A 56 -6.94 -2.75 15.60
C GLY A 56 -7.30 -1.77 14.50
N GLU A 57 -8.20 -0.83 14.80
CA GLU A 57 -8.59 0.23 13.85
C GLU A 57 -7.92 1.59 14.12
N ARG A 58 -7.11 1.70 15.18
CA ARG A 58 -6.54 2.98 15.63
C ARG A 58 -5.09 3.15 15.22
N THR A 59 -4.77 4.29 14.64
CA THR A 59 -3.39 4.74 14.48
C THR A 59 -2.88 5.19 15.84
N ILE A 60 -1.97 4.41 16.45
CA ILE A 60 -1.40 4.70 17.78
C ILE A 60 -0.10 5.49 17.70
N PHE A 61 0.54 5.52 16.53
CA PHE A 61 1.72 6.31 16.25
C PHE A 61 1.78 6.64 14.76
N ALA A 62 2.07 7.90 14.41
CA ALA A 62 2.37 8.33 13.06
C ALA A 62 3.29 9.54 13.11
N ARG A 63 4.43 9.49 12.37
CA ARG A 63 5.44 10.56 12.39
C ARG A 63 6.24 10.60 11.10
N GLY A 64 6.60 11.82 10.66
CA GLY A 64 7.58 12.05 9.61
C GLY A 64 8.94 12.45 10.18
N TYR A 65 9.99 12.14 9.43
CA TYR A 65 11.39 12.39 9.76
C TYR A 65 12.12 12.93 8.52
N GLY A 66 13.06 13.82 8.74
CA GLY A 66 13.85 14.40 7.66
C GLY A 66 13.06 15.40 6.80
N TRP A 67 13.20 15.31 5.49
CA TRP A 67 12.73 16.29 4.52
C TRP A 67 11.80 15.67 3.49
N ALA A 68 10.65 16.25 3.31
CA ALA A 68 9.81 15.99 2.15
C ALA A 68 10.45 16.59 0.88
N ASP A 69 11.03 17.77 1.01
CA ASP A 69 11.75 18.46 -0.06
C ASP A 69 12.91 19.27 0.56
N ILE A 70 14.15 18.85 0.27
CA ILE A 70 15.36 19.48 0.78
C ILE A 70 15.49 20.90 0.21
N GLN A 71 15.27 21.07 -1.10
CA GLN A 71 15.49 22.36 -1.76
C GLN A 71 14.45 23.40 -1.33
N ALA A 72 13.20 22.97 -1.14
CA ALA A 72 12.14 23.84 -0.64
C ALA A 72 12.14 24.00 0.89
N GLY A 73 13.05 23.33 1.62
CA GLY A 73 13.12 23.35 3.08
C GLY A 73 11.88 22.78 3.76
N LYS A 74 11.14 21.89 3.11
CA LYS A 74 9.92 21.28 3.65
C LYS A 74 10.25 20.03 4.44
N LYS A 75 9.92 20.03 5.72
CA LYS A 75 10.05 18.82 6.58
C LYS A 75 9.01 17.77 6.21
N ALA A 76 9.36 16.50 6.38
CA ALA A 76 8.41 15.40 6.31
C ALA A 76 7.64 15.29 7.63
N ASP A 77 6.33 15.03 7.52
CA ASP A 77 5.43 14.71 8.63
C ASP A 77 4.53 13.52 8.27
N ALA A 78 3.61 13.14 9.17
CA ALA A 78 2.71 12.01 8.94
C ALA A 78 1.71 12.24 7.78
N ASN A 79 1.46 13.51 7.40
CA ASN A 79 0.56 13.90 6.31
C ASN A 79 1.30 14.15 4.99
N THR A 80 2.62 14.09 4.99
CA THR A 80 3.42 14.19 3.76
C THR A 80 3.05 13.03 2.83
N VAL A 81 2.73 13.38 1.58
CA VAL A 81 2.32 12.42 0.55
C VAL A 81 3.55 11.82 -0.13
N PHE A 82 3.73 10.52 -0.01
CA PHE A 82 4.79 9.76 -0.65
C PHE A 82 4.26 8.95 -1.82
N HIS A 83 5.08 8.73 -2.83
CA HIS A 83 4.86 7.70 -3.82
C HIS A 83 5.07 6.32 -3.16
N VAL A 84 4.03 5.50 -3.10
CA VAL A 84 4.08 4.22 -2.36
C VAL A 84 4.46 3.03 -3.25
N ALA A 85 4.77 3.28 -4.52
CA ALA A 85 5.21 2.27 -5.48
C ALA A 85 4.31 1.01 -5.43
N SER A 86 4.88 -0.19 -5.46
CA SER A 86 4.11 -1.45 -5.52
C SER A 86 3.17 -1.71 -4.34
N VAL A 87 3.24 -0.96 -3.24
CA VAL A 87 2.22 -1.01 -2.17
C VAL A 87 0.83 -0.60 -2.70
N SER A 88 0.77 0.14 -3.82
CA SER A 88 -0.45 0.45 -4.59
C SER A 88 -1.29 -0.79 -4.92
N LYS A 89 -0.63 -1.93 -5.17
CA LYS A 89 -1.29 -3.19 -5.53
C LYS A 89 -2.28 -3.68 -4.48
N LEU A 90 -2.04 -3.34 -3.22
CA LEU A 90 -2.96 -3.70 -2.13
C LEU A 90 -4.30 -2.99 -2.28
N VAL A 91 -4.30 -1.73 -2.71
CA VAL A 91 -5.55 -0.97 -2.92
C VAL A 91 -6.28 -1.49 -4.15
N THR A 92 -5.57 -1.73 -5.26
CA THR A 92 -6.15 -2.34 -6.47
C THR A 92 -6.75 -3.72 -6.17
N ALA A 93 -6.05 -4.56 -5.41
CA ALA A 93 -6.55 -5.87 -5.00
C ALA A 93 -7.75 -5.76 -4.05
N THR A 94 -7.77 -4.78 -3.15
CA THR A 94 -8.91 -4.57 -2.27
C THR A 94 -10.16 -4.18 -3.07
N ALA A 95 -10.03 -3.27 -4.04
CA ALA A 95 -11.13 -2.89 -4.91
C ALA A 95 -11.70 -4.10 -5.69
N ILE A 96 -10.84 -4.94 -6.27
CA ILE A 96 -11.30 -6.14 -6.98
C ILE A 96 -11.95 -7.15 -6.04
N MET A 97 -11.45 -7.31 -4.81
CA MET A 97 -12.04 -8.21 -3.83
C MET A 97 -13.37 -7.72 -3.25
N MET A 98 -13.60 -6.41 -3.20
CA MET A 98 -14.93 -5.84 -2.90
C MET A 98 -15.93 -6.21 -4.00
N LEU A 99 -15.54 -6.16 -5.27
CA LEU A 99 -16.40 -6.60 -6.39
C LEU A 99 -16.64 -8.12 -6.37
N LEU A 100 -15.68 -8.93 -5.91
CA LEU A 100 -15.88 -10.36 -5.65
C LEU A 100 -16.98 -10.56 -4.59
N GLU A 101 -16.97 -9.82 -3.48
CA GLU A 101 -18.01 -9.90 -2.45
C GLU A 101 -19.39 -9.50 -2.95
N GLN A 102 -19.46 -8.60 -3.92
CA GLN A 102 -20.71 -8.21 -4.60
C GLN A 102 -21.18 -9.27 -5.60
N GLY A 103 -20.42 -10.36 -5.80
CA GLY A 103 -20.78 -11.45 -6.72
C GLY A 103 -20.55 -11.12 -8.19
N ALA A 104 -19.75 -10.08 -8.50
CA ALA A 104 -19.47 -9.68 -9.88
C ALA A 104 -18.66 -10.73 -10.66
N PHE A 105 -17.92 -11.61 -9.97
CA PHE A 105 -17.13 -12.70 -10.52
C PHE A 105 -16.72 -13.68 -9.42
N GLN A 106 -16.15 -14.83 -9.82
CA GLN A 106 -15.48 -15.78 -8.92
C GLN A 106 -13.96 -15.75 -9.16
N LEU A 107 -13.13 -16.07 -8.15
CA LEU A 107 -11.66 -16.04 -8.28
C LEU A 107 -11.13 -16.89 -9.44
N ASP A 108 -11.80 -17.97 -9.76
CA ASP A 108 -11.38 -18.91 -10.81
C ASP A 108 -12.07 -18.66 -12.17
N ASP A 109 -12.85 -17.58 -12.28
CA ASP A 109 -13.43 -17.15 -13.54
C ASP A 109 -12.34 -16.68 -14.52
N LYS A 110 -12.60 -16.92 -15.80
CA LYS A 110 -11.74 -16.50 -16.90
C LYS A 110 -11.80 -14.98 -17.06
N VAL A 111 -10.72 -14.25 -16.84
CA VAL A 111 -10.71 -12.80 -16.99
C VAL A 111 -11.06 -12.33 -18.40
N ALA A 112 -10.77 -13.16 -19.42
CA ALA A 112 -11.13 -12.88 -20.82
C ALA A 112 -12.63 -12.68 -21.04
N ALA A 113 -13.50 -13.28 -20.21
CA ALA A 113 -14.96 -13.12 -20.30
C ALA A 113 -15.43 -11.69 -19.92
N HIS A 114 -14.62 -10.95 -19.18
CA HIS A 114 -14.92 -9.60 -18.71
C HIS A 114 -14.19 -8.50 -19.51
N LEU A 115 -13.38 -8.88 -20.52
CA LEU A 115 -12.61 -7.93 -21.33
C LEU A 115 -13.37 -7.57 -22.62
N ASP A 116 -13.09 -6.39 -23.14
CA ASP A 116 -13.54 -5.91 -24.45
C ASP A 116 -12.49 -6.11 -25.58
N PHE A 117 -11.48 -6.93 -25.30
CA PHE A 117 -10.44 -7.34 -26.23
C PHE A 117 -10.06 -8.81 -25.97
N PRO A 118 -9.55 -9.51 -26.97
CA PRO A 118 -9.15 -10.91 -26.81
C PRO A 118 -7.90 -11.02 -25.93
N LEU A 119 -7.96 -11.92 -24.94
CA LEU A 119 -6.82 -12.33 -24.11
C LEU A 119 -6.70 -13.85 -24.17
N MET A 120 -5.58 -14.33 -24.71
CA MET A 120 -5.29 -15.75 -24.81
C MET A 120 -3.78 -15.96 -24.70
N HIS A 121 -3.37 -16.92 -23.88
CA HIS A 121 -1.96 -17.27 -23.76
C HIS A 121 -1.47 -17.93 -25.08
N PRO A 122 -0.44 -17.42 -25.77
CA PRO A 122 -0.06 -17.88 -27.11
C PRO A 122 0.38 -19.35 -27.15
N LYS A 123 1.03 -19.84 -26.10
CA LYS A 123 1.56 -21.22 -25.99
C LYS A 123 0.61 -22.18 -25.27
N PHE A 124 -0.39 -21.67 -24.54
CA PHE A 124 -1.36 -22.46 -23.77
C PHE A 124 -2.78 -21.91 -23.97
N PRO A 125 -3.33 -21.94 -25.20
CA PRO A 125 -4.59 -21.28 -25.53
C PRO A 125 -5.80 -21.87 -24.77
N ASP A 126 -5.73 -23.14 -24.38
CA ASP A 126 -6.78 -23.85 -23.66
C ASP A 126 -6.74 -23.61 -22.13
N VAL A 127 -5.70 -22.93 -21.62
CA VAL A 127 -5.55 -22.65 -20.20
C VAL A 127 -5.93 -21.19 -19.92
N PRO A 128 -7.09 -20.95 -19.30
CA PRO A 128 -7.53 -19.58 -19.03
C PRO A 128 -6.66 -18.92 -17.98
N ILE A 129 -6.43 -17.61 -18.15
CA ILE A 129 -5.96 -16.74 -17.07
C ILE A 129 -7.18 -16.38 -16.23
N THR A 130 -7.08 -16.52 -14.90
CA THR A 130 -8.13 -16.25 -13.92
C THR A 130 -7.79 -15.06 -13.04
N PHE A 131 -8.77 -14.51 -12.31
CA PHE A 131 -8.53 -13.47 -11.32
C PHE A 131 -7.55 -13.94 -10.23
N ARG A 132 -7.67 -15.18 -9.79
CA ARG A 132 -6.72 -15.81 -8.85
C ARG A 132 -5.29 -15.77 -9.39
N HIS A 133 -5.09 -16.12 -10.65
CA HIS A 133 -3.77 -16.10 -11.27
C HIS A 133 -3.16 -14.69 -11.29
N LEU A 134 -3.95 -13.66 -11.56
CA LEU A 134 -3.47 -12.28 -11.52
C LEU A 134 -3.11 -11.84 -10.09
N LEU A 135 -4.01 -12.08 -9.13
CA LEU A 135 -3.84 -11.72 -7.72
C LEU A 135 -2.67 -12.45 -7.05
N SER A 136 -2.33 -13.65 -7.51
CA SER A 136 -1.23 -14.45 -6.95
C SER A 136 0.07 -14.39 -7.76
N HIS A 137 0.12 -13.55 -8.80
CA HIS A 137 1.26 -13.46 -9.72
C HIS A 137 1.63 -14.80 -10.39
N THR A 138 0.62 -15.58 -10.74
CA THR A 138 0.79 -16.88 -11.42
C THR A 138 0.13 -16.93 -12.80
N SER A 139 -0.21 -15.77 -13.36
CA SER A 139 -0.88 -15.67 -14.66
C SER A 139 -0.02 -16.07 -15.86
N GLY A 140 1.29 -16.13 -15.66
CA GLY A 140 2.27 -16.30 -16.72
C GLY A 140 2.53 -15.03 -17.54
N ILE A 141 1.85 -13.92 -17.26
CA ILE A 141 2.14 -12.62 -17.87
C ILE A 141 3.51 -12.15 -17.39
N SER A 142 4.33 -11.68 -18.35
CA SER A 142 5.69 -11.21 -18.13
C SER A 142 5.77 -9.70 -18.33
N ASP A 143 6.56 -9.02 -17.52
CA ASP A 143 6.84 -7.58 -17.64
C ASP A 143 8.05 -7.29 -18.55
N ALA A 144 8.68 -8.31 -19.19
CA ALA A 144 9.95 -8.17 -19.88
C ALA A 144 9.93 -7.21 -21.09
N VAL A 145 8.81 -7.04 -21.78
CA VAL A 145 8.64 -6.00 -22.82
C VAL A 145 8.49 -4.63 -22.16
N TYR A 146 7.71 -4.57 -21.08
CA TYR A 146 7.46 -3.36 -20.31
C TYR A 146 8.76 -2.78 -19.77
N GLU A 147 9.59 -3.59 -19.11
CA GLU A 147 10.87 -3.19 -18.51
C GLU A 147 11.88 -2.63 -19.52
N LYS A 148 11.80 -3.08 -20.78
CA LYS A 148 12.68 -2.62 -21.87
C LYS A 148 12.16 -1.38 -22.59
N THR A 149 10.91 -0.96 -22.33
CA THR A 149 10.25 0.11 -23.09
C THR A 149 10.29 1.42 -22.29
N THR A 150 11.35 2.20 -22.47
CA THR A 150 11.55 3.48 -21.76
C THR A 150 10.46 4.52 -22.08
N ALA A 151 9.76 4.40 -23.23
CA ALA A 151 8.67 5.30 -23.61
C ALA A 151 7.45 5.24 -22.69
N PHE A 152 7.34 4.24 -21.82
CA PHE A 152 6.26 4.16 -20.86
C PHE A 152 6.44 5.10 -19.67
N ALA A 153 7.68 5.41 -19.28
CA ALA A 153 7.96 6.34 -18.20
C ALA A 153 7.84 7.78 -18.70
N VAL A 154 6.98 8.57 -18.08
CA VAL A 154 6.80 9.99 -18.37
C VAL A 154 6.98 10.81 -17.09
N GLN A 155 7.32 12.10 -17.25
CA GLN A 155 7.32 13.02 -16.11
C GLN A 155 5.88 13.40 -15.75
N GLY A 156 5.54 13.32 -14.47
CA GLY A 156 4.20 13.66 -13.96
C GLY A 156 3.22 12.50 -14.04
N ASP A 157 1.98 12.77 -14.39
CA ASP A 157 0.91 11.78 -14.46
C ASP A 157 0.97 10.96 -15.77
N PRO A 158 0.50 9.68 -15.77
CA PRO A 158 0.51 8.84 -16.95
C PRO A 158 -0.34 9.44 -18.07
N ARG A 159 0.13 9.32 -19.32
CA ARG A 159 -0.57 9.84 -20.51
C ARG A 159 -1.25 8.77 -21.33
N LEU A 160 -0.74 7.55 -21.31
CA LEU A 160 -1.32 6.42 -22.03
C LEU A 160 -2.50 5.88 -21.23
N PRO A 161 -3.71 5.81 -21.81
CA PRO A 161 -4.87 5.22 -21.15
C PRO A 161 -4.61 3.76 -20.77
N LEU A 162 -5.05 3.36 -19.55
CA LEU A 162 -4.86 2.01 -19.03
C LEU A 162 -5.38 0.92 -19.99
N ARG A 163 -6.56 1.14 -20.59
CA ARG A 163 -7.14 0.23 -21.58
C ARG A 163 -6.20 0.00 -22.78
N ASP A 164 -5.66 1.09 -23.32
CA ASP A 164 -4.81 1.01 -24.51
C ASP A 164 -3.48 0.34 -24.19
N PHE A 165 -2.94 0.57 -22.99
CA PHE A 165 -1.77 -0.12 -22.50
C PHE A 165 -2.01 -1.63 -22.39
N VAL A 166 -3.01 -2.07 -21.58
CA VAL A 166 -3.22 -3.51 -21.35
C VAL A 166 -3.64 -4.24 -22.62
N LYS A 167 -4.46 -3.63 -23.48
CA LYS A 167 -4.82 -4.18 -24.77
C LYS A 167 -3.61 -4.29 -25.71
N GLY A 168 -2.84 -3.21 -25.82
CA GLY A 168 -1.65 -3.16 -26.68
C GLY A 168 -0.55 -4.13 -26.25
N TYR A 169 -0.49 -4.46 -24.97
CA TYR A 169 0.49 -5.39 -24.41
C TYR A 169 0.05 -6.86 -24.49
N LEU A 170 -1.23 -7.15 -24.28
CA LEU A 170 -1.74 -8.51 -24.07
C LEU A 170 -2.49 -9.11 -25.25
N SER A 171 -2.95 -8.29 -26.19
CA SER A 171 -3.70 -8.78 -27.37
C SER A 171 -2.79 -9.02 -28.56
N ARG A 172 -3.00 -10.12 -29.25
CA ARG A 172 -2.31 -10.41 -30.50
C ARG A 172 -2.47 -9.25 -31.51
N GLY A 173 -1.36 -8.76 -32.03
CA GLY A 173 -1.31 -7.59 -32.91
C GLY A 173 -1.34 -6.24 -32.18
N GLY A 174 -1.31 -6.23 -30.85
CA GLY A 174 -1.12 -5.01 -30.09
C GLY A 174 0.27 -4.40 -30.25
N ALA A 175 0.40 -3.11 -30.00
CA ALA A 175 1.62 -2.33 -30.27
C ALA A 175 2.87 -2.84 -29.52
N TRP A 176 2.67 -3.49 -28.38
CA TRP A 176 3.75 -4.02 -27.50
C TRP A 176 3.61 -5.53 -27.27
N TYR A 177 2.71 -6.19 -28.01
CA TYR A 177 2.52 -7.62 -27.90
C TYR A 177 3.69 -8.38 -28.52
N ASP A 178 4.29 -9.25 -27.74
CA ASP A 178 5.29 -10.21 -28.18
C ASP A 178 4.89 -11.61 -27.67
N ALA A 179 4.59 -12.52 -28.59
CA ALA A 179 4.09 -13.85 -28.27
C ALA A 179 5.09 -14.70 -27.45
N ASP A 180 6.40 -14.42 -27.57
CA ASP A 180 7.45 -15.16 -26.89
C ASP A 180 7.88 -14.53 -25.56
N VAL A 181 7.63 -13.23 -25.40
CA VAL A 181 8.14 -12.43 -24.27
C VAL A 181 7.02 -11.97 -23.34
N SER A 182 5.85 -11.54 -23.86
CA SER A 182 4.75 -11.05 -23.02
C SER A 182 4.11 -12.13 -22.14
N PHE A 183 4.38 -13.42 -22.44
CA PHE A 183 3.89 -14.55 -21.68
C PHE A 183 5.01 -15.57 -21.47
N ALA A 184 5.46 -15.73 -20.24
CA ALA A 184 6.67 -16.50 -19.92
C ALA A 184 6.40 -17.92 -19.41
N ALA A 185 5.21 -18.18 -18.80
CA ALA A 185 4.91 -19.45 -18.15
C ALA A 185 3.44 -19.85 -18.34
N ARG A 186 3.14 -21.15 -18.23
CA ARG A 186 1.77 -21.67 -18.21
C ARG A 186 1.00 -21.05 -17.03
N PRO A 187 -0.22 -20.53 -17.22
CA PRO A 187 -1.02 -20.01 -16.11
C PRO A 187 -1.17 -21.01 -14.98
N GLY A 188 -0.98 -20.57 -13.73
CA GLY A 188 -1.10 -21.36 -12.50
C GLY A 188 0.13 -22.21 -12.13
N THR A 189 1.21 -22.22 -12.93
CA THR A 189 2.34 -23.15 -12.68
C THR A 189 3.57 -22.52 -12.05
N GLU A 190 3.80 -21.22 -12.30
CA GLU A 190 4.98 -20.52 -11.79
C GLU A 190 4.58 -19.17 -11.19
N TRP A 191 5.25 -18.79 -10.12
CA TRP A 191 5.17 -17.44 -9.61
C TRP A 191 6.07 -16.51 -10.44
N ARG A 192 5.46 -15.49 -11.01
CA ARG A 192 6.15 -14.40 -11.73
C ARG A 192 5.47 -13.08 -11.40
N TYR A 193 6.18 -12.27 -10.64
CA TYR A 193 5.70 -10.92 -10.34
C TYR A 193 5.40 -10.17 -11.63
N SER A 194 4.21 -9.58 -11.74
CA SER A 194 3.82 -8.85 -12.94
C SER A 194 3.04 -7.58 -12.58
N ASN A 195 3.59 -6.43 -12.96
CA ASN A 195 2.92 -5.14 -12.91
C ASN A 195 1.80 -5.10 -13.96
N VAL A 196 2.06 -5.62 -15.17
CA VAL A 196 1.07 -5.71 -16.24
C VAL A 196 -0.14 -6.55 -15.82
N GLY A 197 0.08 -7.64 -15.06
CA GLY A 197 -1.01 -8.46 -14.51
C GLY A 197 -1.88 -7.68 -13.52
N ILE A 198 -1.30 -6.83 -12.69
CA ILE A 198 -2.06 -5.97 -11.75
C ILE A 198 -2.69 -4.78 -12.49
N ALA A 199 -2.03 -4.23 -13.51
CA ALA A 199 -2.65 -3.23 -14.39
C ALA A 199 -3.93 -3.78 -15.04
N LEU A 200 -3.89 -5.04 -15.49
CA LEU A 200 -5.08 -5.74 -16.00
C LEU A 200 -6.18 -5.88 -14.93
N LEU A 201 -5.83 -6.19 -13.68
CA LEU A 201 -6.81 -6.18 -12.57
C LEU A 201 -7.44 -4.80 -12.37
N GLY A 202 -6.63 -3.73 -12.39
CA GLY A 202 -7.13 -2.37 -12.32
C GLY A 202 -8.08 -2.02 -13.47
N TYR A 203 -7.76 -2.48 -14.69
CA TYR A 203 -8.65 -2.33 -15.83
C TYR A 203 -9.96 -3.13 -15.65
N LEU A 204 -9.88 -4.35 -15.11
CA LEU A 204 -11.03 -5.20 -14.84
C LEU A 204 -11.98 -4.59 -13.80
N VAL A 205 -11.49 -3.80 -12.83
CA VAL A 205 -12.38 -3.01 -11.95
C VAL A 205 -13.30 -2.14 -12.80
N GLY A 206 -12.75 -1.42 -13.80
CA GLY A 206 -13.56 -0.58 -14.70
C GLY A 206 -14.45 -1.36 -15.68
N ARG A 207 -14.20 -2.65 -15.87
CA ARG A 207 -15.09 -3.52 -16.66
C ARG A 207 -16.26 -4.07 -15.85
N LEU A 208 -16.05 -4.23 -14.54
CA LEU A 208 -17.04 -4.73 -13.60
C LEU A 208 -17.84 -3.60 -12.92
N ASN A 209 -17.26 -2.40 -12.87
CA ASN A 209 -17.90 -1.17 -12.39
C ASN A 209 -17.60 -0.02 -13.37
N PRO A 210 -18.62 0.68 -13.91
CA PRO A 210 -18.44 1.65 -14.99
C PRO A 210 -17.61 2.89 -14.59
N ASP A 211 -17.48 3.19 -13.30
CA ASP A 211 -16.76 4.37 -12.81
C ASP A 211 -15.24 4.19 -12.86
N GLY A 212 -14.76 2.95 -13.01
CA GLY A 212 -13.35 2.62 -13.06
C GLY A 212 -12.67 2.53 -11.70
N LEU A 213 -11.39 2.09 -11.69
CA LEU A 213 -10.66 1.83 -10.45
C LEU A 213 -10.51 3.08 -9.58
N ASP A 214 -10.16 4.23 -10.17
CA ASP A 214 -9.86 5.46 -9.43
C ASP A 214 -11.11 5.96 -8.69
N ALA A 215 -12.21 6.11 -9.41
CA ALA A 215 -13.49 6.54 -8.82
C ALA A 215 -14.05 5.50 -7.84
N PHE A 216 -13.98 4.19 -8.18
CA PHE A 216 -14.40 3.13 -7.27
C PHE A 216 -13.63 3.15 -5.95
N ALA A 217 -12.31 3.27 -6.01
CA ALA A 217 -11.50 3.32 -4.80
C ALA A 217 -11.74 4.60 -4.01
N HIS A 218 -11.96 5.74 -4.68
CA HIS A 218 -12.30 6.98 -4.00
C HIS A 218 -13.61 6.84 -3.23
N GLU A 219 -14.68 6.38 -3.86
CA GLU A 219 -16.01 6.25 -3.26
C GLU A 219 -16.07 5.19 -2.16
N HIS A 220 -15.43 4.03 -2.37
CA HIS A 220 -15.60 2.89 -1.48
C HIS A 220 -14.46 2.68 -0.47
N LEU A 221 -13.30 3.36 -0.66
CA LEU A 221 -12.16 3.25 0.23
C LEU A 221 -11.68 4.62 0.72
N PHE A 222 -11.30 5.56 -0.17
CA PHE A 222 -10.59 6.76 0.26
C PHE A 222 -11.50 7.72 1.03
N GLU A 223 -12.66 8.06 0.50
CA GLU A 223 -13.61 8.96 1.15
C GLU A 223 -14.13 8.38 2.48
N PRO A 224 -14.65 7.15 2.57
CA PRO A 224 -15.14 6.60 3.83
C PRO A 224 -14.06 6.39 4.88
N LEU A 225 -12.80 6.17 4.47
CA LEU A 225 -11.65 6.07 5.38
C LEU A 225 -11.06 7.43 5.74
N GLY A 226 -11.51 8.54 5.13
CA GLY A 226 -10.90 9.86 5.31
C GLY A 226 -9.46 9.94 4.81
N MET A 227 -9.16 9.30 3.68
CA MET A 227 -7.84 9.29 3.03
C MET A 227 -7.72 10.46 2.05
N ASP A 228 -7.90 11.68 2.54
CA ASP A 228 -8.03 12.92 1.75
C ASP A 228 -6.77 13.28 0.93
N SER A 229 -5.63 12.70 1.25
CA SER A 229 -4.33 12.95 0.60
C SER A 229 -3.82 11.71 -0.14
N THR A 230 -4.75 10.92 -0.71
CA THR A 230 -4.44 9.68 -1.44
C THR A 230 -5.02 9.72 -2.84
N ALA A 231 -4.18 9.53 -3.86
CA ALA A 231 -4.60 9.45 -5.26
C ALA A 231 -3.55 8.74 -6.12
N TRP A 232 -3.95 8.16 -7.27
CA TRP A 232 -3.00 7.64 -8.26
C TRP A 232 -2.35 8.75 -9.10
N ASN A 233 -3.07 9.84 -9.34
CA ASN A 233 -2.59 10.97 -10.12
C ASN A 233 -2.21 12.15 -9.24
N LEU A 234 -1.16 12.89 -9.58
CA LEU A 234 -0.80 14.14 -8.90
C LEU A 234 -1.93 15.16 -8.96
N ALA A 235 -2.64 15.20 -10.10
CA ALA A 235 -3.78 16.08 -10.30
C ALA A 235 -4.96 15.79 -9.34
N GLY A 236 -5.07 14.55 -8.82
CA GLY A 236 -6.09 14.16 -7.84
C GLY A 236 -5.76 14.55 -6.39
N LEU A 237 -4.52 14.94 -6.11
CA LEU A 237 -4.12 15.34 -4.77
C LEU A 237 -4.59 16.77 -4.43
N PRO A 238 -4.95 17.04 -3.15
CA PRO A 238 -5.29 18.39 -2.72
C PRO A 238 -4.16 19.38 -2.99
N ARG A 239 -4.48 20.59 -3.45
CA ARG A 239 -3.46 21.64 -3.72
C ARG A 239 -2.58 21.98 -2.51
N ARG A 240 -3.08 21.76 -1.29
CA ARG A 240 -2.35 21.97 -0.03
C ARG A 240 -1.44 20.82 0.37
N ALA A 241 -1.53 19.67 -0.31
CA ALA A 241 -0.74 18.50 0.04
C ALA A 241 0.76 18.79 -0.16
N VAL A 242 1.56 18.42 0.82
CA VAL A 242 3.01 18.39 0.69
C VAL A 242 3.38 17.04 0.09
N VAL A 243 3.74 17.06 -1.19
CA VAL A 243 4.20 15.86 -1.90
C VAL A 243 5.72 15.76 -1.74
N ALA A 244 6.18 14.59 -1.33
CA ALA A 244 7.61 14.32 -1.15
C ALA A 244 8.33 14.33 -2.51
N GLN A 245 9.41 15.10 -2.59
CA GLN A 245 10.29 15.16 -3.74
C GLN A 245 11.07 13.85 -3.85
N PRO A 246 11.07 13.15 -4.99
CA PRO A 246 11.85 11.92 -5.18
C PRO A 246 13.36 12.22 -5.29
N TYR A 247 14.18 11.33 -4.70
CA TYR A 247 15.65 11.42 -4.75
C TYR A 247 16.28 10.07 -5.09
N ALA A 248 17.48 10.10 -5.67
CA ALA A 248 18.36 8.94 -5.82
C ALA A 248 19.75 9.27 -5.31
N HIS A 249 20.45 8.28 -4.80
CA HIS A 249 21.87 8.39 -4.49
C HIS A 249 22.66 8.61 -5.78
N LYS A 250 23.53 9.58 -5.79
CA LYS A 250 24.46 9.88 -6.88
C LYS A 250 25.70 10.53 -6.30
N GLU A 251 26.84 9.90 -6.45
CA GLU A 251 28.10 10.44 -5.95
C GLU A 251 28.49 11.78 -6.62
N PRO A 252 28.82 12.81 -5.81
CA PRO A 252 28.68 12.89 -4.35
C PRO A 252 27.28 13.40 -3.95
N GLY A 253 26.49 12.61 -3.20
CA GLY A 253 25.25 13.04 -2.55
C GLY A 253 23.95 12.57 -3.22
N LEU A 254 22.96 13.46 -3.31
CA LEU A 254 21.61 13.12 -3.77
C LEU A 254 21.25 13.84 -5.08
N GLN A 255 20.68 13.10 -6.02
CA GLN A 255 20.07 13.64 -7.22
C GLN A 255 18.56 13.79 -7.02
N VAL A 256 18.01 14.96 -7.31
CA VAL A 256 16.58 15.19 -7.44
C VAL A 256 16.07 14.49 -8.68
N LEU A 257 14.99 13.71 -8.53
CA LEU A 257 14.30 13.06 -9.64
C LEU A 257 12.95 13.74 -9.92
N PRO A 258 12.49 13.79 -11.16
CA PRO A 258 11.12 14.20 -11.44
C PRO A 258 10.13 13.15 -10.91
N PRO A 259 8.91 13.54 -10.52
CA PRO A 259 7.84 12.57 -10.31
C PRO A 259 7.57 11.83 -11.63
N VAL A 260 7.37 10.51 -11.53
CA VAL A 260 7.15 9.65 -12.69
C VAL A 260 5.70 9.21 -12.83
N GLY A 261 5.28 8.97 -14.08
CA GLY A 261 4.02 8.36 -14.43
C GLY A 261 4.24 7.15 -15.34
N TYR A 262 3.50 6.08 -15.10
CA TYR A 262 3.52 4.83 -15.87
C TYR A 262 2.12 4.40 -16.26
N PRO A 263 1.91 3.76 -17.44
CA PRO A 263 0.58 3.34 -17.87
C PRO A 263 -0.01 2.20 -17.02
N ASP A 264 0.81 1.45 -16.31
CA ASP A 264 0.43 0.43 -15.33
C ASP A 264 0.13 1.01 -13.93
N TRP A 265 -0.33 2.26 -13.87
CA TRP A 265 -0.58 3.01 -12.64
C TRP A 265 -1.32 2.24 -11.52
N PRO A 266 -2.26 1.29 -11.77
CA PRO A 266 -2.87 0.49 -10.72
C PRO A 266 -1.86 -0.35 -9.93
N ALA A 267 -0.73 -0.67 -10.55
CA ALA A 267 0.31 -1.50 -9.97
C ALA A 267 1.34 -0.73 -9.14
N GLY A 268 1.47 0.59 -9.36
CA GLY A 268 2.61 1.30 -8.79
C GLY A 268 2.45 2.77 -8.44
N LEU A 269 1.50 3.50 -8.99
CA LEU A 269 1.53 4.96 -8.91
C LEU A 269 0.71 5.60 -7.79
N LEU A 270 0.18 4.84 -6.85
CA LEU A 270 -0.54 5.44 -5.72
C LEU A 270 0.40 6.35 -4.92
N ARG A 271 -0.11 7.50 -4.56
CA ARG A 271 0.51 8.46 -3.66
C ARG A 271 -0.37 8.58 -2.44
N SER A 272 0.22 8.48 -1.25
CA SER A 272 -0.52 8.53 0.00
C SER A 272 0.34 9.03 1.14
N SER A 273 -0.29 9.56 2.18
CA SER A 273 0.37 9.89 3.43
C SER A 273 0.44 8.68 4.37
N ALA A 274 1.34 8.72 5.35
CA ALA A 274 1.39 7.68 6.39
C ALA A 274 0.10 7.67 7.21
N HIS A 275 -0.49 8.84 7.44
CA HIS A 275 -1.76 8.99 8.14
C HIS A 275 -2.90 8.29 7.39
N ASP A 276 -3.07 8.58 6.10
CA ASP A 276 -4.13 8.00 5.27
C ASP A 276 -3.95 6.48 5.12
N PHE A 277 -2.73 6.04 4.76
CA PHE A 277 -2.49 4.63 4.51
C PHE A 277 -2.60 3.77 5.78
N ALA A 278 -2.36 4.35 6.96
CA ALA A 278 -2.63 3.69 8.23
C ALA A 278 -4.12 3.35 8.39
N ARG A 279 -5.03 4.21 7.95
CA ARG A 279 -6.48 3.94 7.96
C ARG A 279 -6.85 2.80 7.00
N PHE A 280 -6.22 2.75 5.82
CA PHE A 280 -6.38 1.61 4.92
C PHE A 280 -5.87 0.30 5.54
N LEU A 281 -4.71 0.31 6.20
CA LEU A 281 -4.17 -0.88 6.86
C LEU A 281 -5.02 -1.35 8.03
N ALA A 282 -5.80 -0.47 8.65
CA ALA A 282 -6.75 -0.81 9.70
C ALA A 282 -7.80 -1.84 9.25
N ILE A 283 -8.16 -1.86 7.96
CA ILE A 283 -9.04 -2.89 7.37
C ILE A 283 -8.46 -4.29 7.67
N PHE A 284 -7.16 -4.48 7.48
CA PHE A 284 -6.51 -5.78 7.62
C PHE A 284 -6.15 -6.14 9.06
N SER A 285 -5.85 -5.17 9.90
CA SER A 285 -5.54 -5.39 11.32
C SER A 285 -6.79 -5.52 12.19
N ASN A 286 -7.95 -5.03 11.73
CA ASN A 286 -9.21 -5.07 12.49
C ASN A 286 -10.32 -5.92 11.86
N GLY A 287 -9.98 -6.98 11.14
CA GLY A 287 -10.97 -7.95 10.65
C GLY A 287 -11.96 -7.34 9.66
N GLY A 288 -11.51 -6.45 8.76
CA GLY A 288 -12.31 -5.86 7.70
C GLY A 288 -13.18 -4.68 8.13
N ARG A 289 -13.03 -4.16 9.37
CA ARG A 289 -13.84 -3.06 9.91
C ARG A 289 -12.97 -1.88 10.31
N VAL A 290 -13.47 -0.67 10.03
CA VAL A 290 -12.90 0.59 10.51
C VAL A 290 -14.05 1.53 10.86
N ASP A 291 -14.04 2.18 12.01
CA ASP A 291 -15.05 3.12 12.50
C ASP A 291 -16.49 2.55 12.38
N GLY A 292 -16.65 1.25 12.68
CA GLY A 292 -17.95 0.55 12.59
C GLY A 292 -18.36 0.14 11.16
N HIS A 293 -17.75 0.69 10.11
CA HIS A 293 -18.00 0.31 8.73
C HIS A 293 -17.26 -0.99 8.35
N ARG A 294 -17.92 -1.86 7.59
CA ARG A 294 -17.32 -3.11 7.09
C ARG A 294 -16.89 -2.93 5.63
N TYR A 295 -15.59 -2.96 5.41
CA TYR A 295 -14.97 -2.87 4.07
C TYR A 295 -14.80 -4.24 3.42
N LEU A 296 -14.47 -5.26 4.20
CA LEU A 296 -14.30 -6.64 3.74
C LEU A 296 -14.88 -7.64 4.75
N GLN A 297 -15.46 -8.71 4.25
CA GLN A 297 -15.92 -9.82 5.09
C GLN A 297 -14.74 -10.64 5.62
N ASP A 298 -14.94 -11.32 6.73
CA ASP A 298 -13.92 -12.22 7.33
C ASP A 298 -13.49 -13.31 6.35
N SER A 299 -14.44 -13.86 5.57
CA SER A 299 -14.17 -14.86 4.52
C SER A 299 -13.24 -14.32 3.44
N THR A 300 -13.44 -13.07 3.01
CA THR A 300 -12.60 -12.43 2.01
C THR A 300 -11.19 -12.16 2.55
N LEU A 301 -11.07 -11.74 3.81
CA LEU A 301 -9.77 -11.61 4.47
C LEU A 301 -9.04 -12.96 4.58
N GLN A 302 -9.77 -14.05 4.85
CA GLN A 302 -9.19 -15.40 4.83
C GLN A 302 -8.65 -15.75 3.45
N LEU A 303 -9.39 -15.41 2.36
CA LEU A 303 -8.90 -15.60 0.98
C LEU A 303 -7.67 -14.74 0.69
N PHE A 304 -7.67 -13.47 1.12
CA PHE A 304 -6.53 -12.57 0.94
C PHE A 304 -5.23 -13.14 1.50
N PHE A 305 -5.30 -13.75 2.68
CA PHE A 305 -4.13 -14.25 3.40
C PHE A 305 -3.91 -15.76 3.24
N ALA A 306 -4.74 -16.45 2.47
CA ALA A 306 -4.53 -17.86 2.19
C ALA A 306 -3.31 -18.05 1.27
N PRO A 307 -2.32 -18.87 1.65
CA PRO A 307 -1.24 -19.21 0.75
C PRO A 307 -1.79 -19.80 -0.54
N GLN A 308 -1.35 -19.29 -1.68
CA GLN A 308 -1.74 -19.83 -2.98
C GLN A 308 -0.82 -20.99 -3.38
N ALA A 309 -1.40 -22.01 -4.01
CA ALA A 309 -0.71 -23.24 -4.37
C ALA A 309 0.19 -23.08 -5.61
N ALA A 310 1.03 -22.05 -5.65
CA ALA A 310 2.02 -21.92 -6.71
C ALA A 310 3.42 -22.19 -6.16
N PRO A 311 4.34 -22.71 -6.99
CA PRO A 311 5.70 -22.88 -6.55
C PRO A 311 6.28 -21.54 -6.14
N VAL A 312 6.99 -21.62 -5.08
CA VAL A 312 7.80 -20.67 -4.32
C VAL A 312 8.24 -19.44 -5.11
N VAL A 313 8.16 -18.28 -4.48
CA VAL A 313 8.94 -17.09 -4.86
C VAL A 313 10.39 -17.53 -5.06
N PRO A 314 10.97 -17.44 -6.27
CA PRO A 314 12.24 -18.14 -6.59
C PRO A 314 13.44 -17.71 -5.76
N ALA A 315 13.38 -16.58 -5.07
CA ALA A 315 14.51 -16.01 -4.34
C ALA A 315 14.54 -16.35 -2.85
N ASP A 316 13.43 -16.80 -2.24
CA ASP A 316 13.35 -17.03 -0.80
C ASP A 316 12.26 -18.05 -0.46
N ALA A 317 12.68 -19.28 -0.15
CA ALA A 317 11.81 -20.39 0.25
C ALA A 317 10.98 -20.09 1.52
N SER A 318 11.33 -19.06 2.29
CA SER A 318 10.58 -18.63 3.47
C SER A 318 9.37 -17.74 3.14
N VAL A 319 9.23 -17.30 1.89
CA VAL A 319 8.14 -16.44 1.44
C VAL A 319 7.07 -17.26 0.73
N ARG A 320 5.83 -17.17 1.19
CA ARG A 320 4.66 -17.74 0.50
C ARG A 320 3.81 -16.62 -0.09
N GLN A 321 3.40 -16.79 -1.34
CA GLN A 321 2.50 -15.86 -1.98
C GLN A 321 1.04 -16.11 -1.56
N ALA A 322 0.33 -15.08 -1.12
CA ALA A 322 -1.11 -15.05 -0.98
C ALA A 322 -1.72 -14.20 -2.12
N LEU A 323 -2.95 -13.70 -1.99
CA LEU A 323 -3.50 -12.77 -2.98
C LEU A 323 -2.88 -11.38 -2.76
N VAL A 324 -1.90 -11.02 -3.59
CA VAL A 324 -1.04 -9.84 -3.53
C VAL A 324 -0.11 -9.79 -2.31
N TRP A 325 -0.56 -10.23 -1.14
CA TRP A 325 0.26 -10.27 0.06
C TRP A 325 1.35 -11.35 -0.01
N GLN A 326 2.53 -11.01 0.50
CA GLN A 326 3.62 -11.97 0.77
C GLN A 326 3.57 -12.36 2.25
N LEU A 327 3.49 -13.66 2.50
CA LEU A 327 3.50 -14.20 3.85
C LEU A 327 4.93 -14.58 4.21
N ARG A 328 5.46 -14.00 5.28
CA ARG A 328 6.82 -14.23 5.78
C ARG A 328 6.76 -14.64 7.24
N ASP A 329 7.66 -15.52 7.64
CA ASP A 329 7.96 -15.73 9.05
C ASP A 329 9.10 -14.78 9.44
N VAL A 330 8.87 -13.98 10.47
CA VAL A 330 9.88 -13.08 11.05
C VAL A 330 9.91 -13.35 12.55
N ASP A 331 11.00 -13.98 13.01
CA ASP A 331 11.20 -14.37 14.40
C ASP A 331 10.05 -15.21 14.97
N GLY A 332 9.56 -16.20 14.18
CA GLY A 332 8.45 -17.08 14.56
C GLY A 332 7.06 -16.44 14.45
N LYS A 333 6.93 -15.23 13.90
CA LYS A 333 5.66 -14.53 13.68
C LYS A 333 5.29 -14.56 12.20
N PRO A 334 4.13 -15.13 11.85
CA PRO A 334 3.63 -15.09 10.49
C PRO A 334 3.10 -13.69 10.16
N LEU A 335 3.81 -12.96 9.33
CA LEU A 335 3.48 -11.61 8.91
C LEU A 335 3.01 -11.59 7.45
N ALA A 336 2.02 -10.76 7.16
CA ALA A 336 1.67 -10.40 5.79
C ALA A 336 2.37 -9.09 5.43
N THR A 337 3.13 -9.09 4.34
CA THR A 337 3.96 -7.96 3.95
C THR A 337 3.78 -7.60 2.49
N HIS A 338 3.98 -6.34 2.16
CA HIS A 338 4.22 -5.89 0.79
C HIS A 338 5.24 -4.75 0.80
N SER A 339 6.16 -4.76 -0.16
CA SER A 339 7.13 -3.69 -0.33
C SER A 339 6.98 -3.03 -1.69
N GLY A 340 7.44 -1.80 -1.79
CA GLY A 340 7.48 -1.04 -3.04
C GLY A 340 8.84 -0.41 -3.25
N GLY A 341 9.20 -0.25 -4.51
CA GLY A 341 10.42 0.46 -4.92
C GLY A 341 10.26 0.96 -6.33
N ASP A 342 10.54 2.24 -6.51
CA ASP A 342 10.60 2.96 -7.76
C ASP A 342 11.73 4.01 -7.69
N PRO A 343 12.15 4.62 -8.80
CA PRO A 343 13.06 5.73 -8.73
C PRO A 343 12.57 6.83 -7.78
N GLY A 344 13.33 7.07 -6.71
CA GLY A 344 12.99 8.06 -5.68
C GLY A 344 11.86 7.66 -4.73
N ALA A 345 11.51 6.39 -4.64
CA ALA A 345 10.49 5.90 -3.73
C ALA A 345 10.82 4.53 -3.15
N ALA A 346 10.63 4.39 -1.85
CA ALA A 346 10.72 3.11 -1.16
C ALA A 346 9.62 3.02 -0.10
N SER A 347 8.90 1.90 -0.10
CA SER A 347 7.79 1.67 0.81
C SER A 347 7.78 0.24 1.33
N VAL A 348 7.22 0.05 2.50
CA VAL A 348 6.93 -1.25 3.08
C VAL A 348 5.72 -1.15 4.00
N VAL A 349 4.89 -2.17 3.95
CA VAL A 349 3.80 -2.37 4.90
C VAL A 349 3.87 -3.79 5.45
N CYS A 350 3.44 -3.94 6.70
CA CYS A 350 3.44 -5.22 7.39
C CYS A 350 2.21 -5.33 8.30
N VAL A 351 1.56 -6.48 8.29
CA VAL A 351 0.40 -6.78 9.14
C VAL A 351 0.68 -8.04 9.95
N ASP A 352 0.66 -7.89 11.27
CA ASP A 352 0.59 -8.98 12.24
C ASP A 352 -0.88 -9.17 12.65
N ARG A 353 -1.52 -10.16 12.08
CA ARG A 353 -2.94 -10.45 12.33
C ARG A 353 -3.20 -10.94 13.76
N ALA A 354 -2.24 -11.63 14.36
CA ALA A 354 -2.39 -12.18 15.70
C ALA A 354 -2.44 -11.09 16.76
N SER A 355 -1.56 -10.10 16.65
CA SER A 355 -1.54 -8.93 17.54
C SER A 355 -2.47 -7.80 17.10
N LYS A 356 -3.14 -7.95 15.95
CA LYS A 356 -3.93 -6.89 15.29
C LYS A 356 -3.12 -5.61 15.06
N THR A 357 -1.85 -5.76 14.70
CA THR A 357 -0.93 -4.65 14.48
C THR A 357 -0.60 -4.54 13.00
N ALA A 358 -0.66 -3.33 12.46
CA ALA A 358 -0.09 -3.04 11.15
C ALA A 358 0.89 -1.88 11.24
N VAL A 359 1.92 -1.90 10.40
CA VAL A 359 2.93 -0.85 10.33
C VAL A 359 3.24 -0.50 8.89
N LEU A 360 3.69 0.73 8.68
CA LEU A 360 4.18 1.19 7.39
C LEU A 360 5.41 2.07 7.54
N ALA A 361 6.22 2.12 6.48
CA ALA A 361 7.33 3.05 6.34
C ALA A 361 7.48 3.44 4.86
N PHE A 362 7.37 4.74 4.58
CA PHE A 362 7.47 5.34 3.25
C PHE A 362 8.65 6.30 3.22
N ALA A 363 9.47 6.27 2.18
CA ALA A 363 10.63 7.13 2.00
C ALA A 363 10.72 7.66 0.57
N ASN A 364 11.30 8.85 0.43
CA ASN A 364 11.47 9.52 -0.86
C ASN A 364 12.89 9.34 -1.45
N VAL A 365 13.39 8.12 -1.39
CA VAL A 365 14.70 7.74 -1.94
C VAL A 365 14.63 6.42 -2.71
N SER A 366 15.41 6.28 -3.77
CA SER A 366 15.65 4.98 -4.42
C SER A 366 16.37 4.05 -3.44
N ALA A 367 15.77 2.89 -3.15
CA ALA A 367 16.27 2.00 -2.11
C ALA A 367 17.50 1.21 -2.58
N ASP A 368 18.60 1.34 -1.89
CA ASP A 368 19.76 0.46 -1.94
C ASP A 368 19.76 -0.60 -0.82
N LYS A 369 20.84 -1.39 -0.71
CA LYS A 369 20.96 -2.46 0.28
C LYS A 369 21.02 -1.91 1.72
N GLU A 370 21.71 -0.80 1.94
CA GLU A 370 21.88 -0.20 3.26
C GLU A 370 20.56 0.40 3.75
N PHE A 371 19.86 1.15 2.90
CA PHE A 371 18.53 1.65 3.21
C PHE A 371 17.55 0.51 3.52
N ARG A 372 17.54 -0.59 2.73
CA ARG A 372 16.64 -1.72 2.99
C ARG A 372 16.91 -2.39 4.33
N SER A 373 18.18 -2.48 4.76
CA SER A 373 18.53 -2.97 6.09
C SER A 373 17.96 -2.05 7.18
N PHE A 374 18.14 -0.74 7.04
CA PHE A 374 17.57 0.25 7.96
C PHE A 374 16.03 0.19 7.98
N GLN A 375 15.40 0.14 6.81
CA GLN A 375 13.93 0.04 6.71
C GLN A 375 13.39 -1.21 7.42
N LYS A 376 14.09 -2.34 7.32
CA LYS A 376 13.73 -3.56 8.05
C LYS A 376 13.80 -3.35 9.57
N GLU A 377 14.84 -2.70 10.08
CA GLU A 377 14.95 -2.38 11.51
C GLU A 377 13.84 -1.44 11.98
N VAL A 378 13.48 -0.44 11.15
CA VAL A 378 12.33 0.44 11.41
C VAL A 378 11.06 -0.38 11.60
N VAL A 379 10.75 -1.27 10.66
CA VAL A 379 9.54 -2.11 10.70
C VAL A 379 9.52 -2.98 11.97
N LEU A 380 10.64 -3.62 12.32
CA LEU A 380 10.71 -4.48 13.50
C LEU A 380 10.47 -3.70 14.81
N ARG A 381 11.03 -2.49 14.93
CA ARG A 381 10.81 -1.61 16.09
C ARG A 381 9.35 -1.13 16.19
N LEU A 382 8.74 -0.79 15.05
CA LEU A 382 7.32 -0.40 15.00
C LEU A 382 6.39 -1.56 15.38
N LEU A 383 6.66 -2.77 14.87
CA LEU A 383 5.90 -3.98 15.22
C LEU A 383 6.02 -4.31 16.72
N ALA A 384 7.22 -4.19 17.29
CA ALA A 384 7.45 -4.41 18.71
C ALA A 384 6.63 -3.42 19.56
N HIS A 385 6.62 -2.14 19.18
CA HIS A 385 5.79 -1.11 19.84
C HIS A 385 4.30 -1.40 19.70
N GLY A 386 3.84 -1.73 18.50
CA GLY A 386 2.45 -2.10 18.23
C GLY A 386 2.00 -3.33 19.01
N GLY A 387 2.83 -4.34 19.18
CA GLY A 387 2.53 -5.59 19.88
C GLY A 387 2.64 -5.53 21.41
N SER A 388 3.23 -4.48 22.00
CA SER A 388 3.61 -4.41 23.41
C SER A 388 2.46 -4.18 24.42
N GLY A 389 1.19 -4.36 24.05
CA GLY A 389 0.06 -4.39 25.00
C GLY A 389 -0.28 -3.07 25.73
N ALA A 390 0.41 -1.96 25.43
CA ALA A 390 0.03 -0.66 25.98
C ALA A 390 -1.39 -0.31 25.51
N PRO A 391 -2.32 0.09 26.42
CA PRO A 391 -3.70 0.34 26.04
C PRO A 391 -3.78 1.45 24.99
N ALA A 392 -4.47 1.16 23.88
CA ALA A 392 -4.90 2.18 22.95
C ALA A 392 -5.90 3.08 23.68
N ARG A 393 -5.58 4.36 23.90
CA ARG A 393 -6.51 5.37 24.41
C ARG A 393 -7.18 6.09 23.26
#